data_2b05af205bf62f2680d9f49d456c63e5
#
_entry.id   2b05af205bf62f2680d9f49d456c63e5
#
_cell.length_a   1.000
_cell.length_b   1.000
_cell.length_c   1.000
_cell.angle_alpha   90.00
_cell.angle_beta   90.00
_cell.angle_gamma   90.00
#
_symmetry.space_group_name_H-M   'P 1'
#
loop_
_entity.id
_entity.type
_entity.pdbx_description
1 polymer ?
#
loop_
_entity_poly.entity_id
_entity_poly.type
_entity_poly.pdbx_seq_one_letter_code
_entity_poly.pdbx_strand_id
1 'polypeptide(L)'
;MNLLELETQDPVAWCENNITLDYGAFDRENHPLMVEPITAAAKIRGGTVGLIGSVQHIKTLTAQLLHLYKAATAPCRAAHYDLTKEAIAEFSDDKFTPLIDNTDAVTRLIPEQGYRRGKFYTGMPYGFIRLLSARILANRNSKTLKFVSMDESWAYEDGEGWIEQVHDRQASYPWSWSMFLPSSGQTEGSELDVMWKKSTQKVWHIKCDCCGEMIPYVWSLETKDGQVPRGGMRWGKSDEI
;
A
#
# COMPACT_ATOMS: atom_id res chain seq x y z
N MET A 1 3.45 5.68 27.46
CA MET A 1 3.79 6.16 26.11
C MET A 1 2.61 6.96 25.60
N ASN A 2 2.82 8.22 25.24
CA ASN A 2 1.74 9.13 24.82
C ASN A 2 1.36 8.82 23.36
N LEU A 3 0.06 8.75 23.04
CA LEU A 3 -0.43 8.49 21.68
C LEU A 3 0.12 9.49 20.66
N LEU A 4 0.37 10.74 21.06
CA LEU A 4 0.98 11.77 20.20
C LEU A 4 2.44 11.45 19.82
N GLU A 5 3.20 10.81 20.72
CA GLU A 5 4.59 10.41 20.44
C GLU A 5 4.64 9.24 19.46
N LEU A 6 3.66 8.35 19.48
CA LEU A 6 3.56 7.24 18.56
C LEU A 6 3.22 7.70 17.13
N GLU A 7 2.32 8.68 16.98
CA GLU A 7 1.97 9.24 15.65
C GLU A 7 3.13 9.99 14.99
N THR A 8 4.16 10.39 15.73
CA THR A 8 5.33 11.12 15.21
C THR A 8 6.49 10.21 14.81
N GLN A 9 6.42 8.91 15.08
CA GLN A 9 7.48 7.99 14.68
C GLN A 9 7.66 7.95 13.16
N ASP A 10 8.91 7.88 12.72
CA ASP A 10 9.22 7.60 11.31
C ASP A 10 8.64 6.22 10.93
N PRO A 11 7.69 6.15 9.98
CA PRO A 11 7.05 4.90 9.63
C PRO A 11 8.02 3.85 9.06
N VAL A 12 9.07 4.28 8.36
CA VAL A 12 10.08 3.37 7.83
C VAL A 12 10.95 2.81 8.94
N ALA A 13 11.43 3.68 9.84
CA ALA A 13 12.20 3.24 11.03
C ALA A 13 11.35 2.34 11.94
N TRP A 14 10.05 2.61 12.05
CA TRP A 14 9.15 1.71 12.77
C TRP A 14 9.11 0.32 12.13
N CYS A 15 9.00 0.23 10.81
CA CYS A 15 9.03 -1.04 10.09
C CYS A 15 10.36 -1.78 10.32
N GLU A 16 11.49 -1.10 10.21
CA GLU A 16 12.82 -1.68 10.45
C GLU A 16 12.96 -2.28 11.87
N ASN A 17 12.37 -1.64 12.84
CA ASN A 17 12.46 -2.08 14.24
C ASN A 17 11.46 -3.17 14.64
N ASN A 18 10.40 -3.40 13.86
CA ASN A 18 9.28 -4.23 14.29
C ASN A 18 8.88 -5.31 13.30
N ILE A 19 9.29 -5.23 12.03
CA ILE A 19 8.83 -6.15 10.99
C ILE A 19 9.90 -7.17 10.65
N THR A 20 9.50 -8.44 10.72
CA THR A 20 10.28 -9.57 10.20
C THR A 20 9.47 -10.20 9.08
N LEU A 21 10.03 -10.21 7.88
CA LEU A 21 9.50 -10.86 6.69
C LEU A 21 10.00 -12.30 6.62
N ASP A 22 9.45 -13.13 5.73
CA ASP A 22 9.85 -14.55 5.59
C ASP A 22 11.33 -14.74 5.26
N TYR A 23 11.94 -13.72 4.66
CA TYR A 23 13.34 -13.73 4.24
C TYR A 23 14.27 -12.85 5.11
N GLY A 24 13.79 -12.32 6.23
CA GLY A 24 14.58 -11.55 7.20
C GLY A 24 13.91 -10.25 7.66
N ALA A 25 14.61 -9.46 8.45
CA ALA A 25 14.12 -8.18 8.93
C ALA A 25 13.87 -7.22 7.76
N PHE A 26 12.81 -6.41 7.86
CA PHE A 26 12.60 -5.32 6.91
C PHE A 26 13.70 -4.28 7.04
N ASP A 27 14.26 -3.87 5.92
CA ASP A 27 15.37 -2.93 5.83
C ASP A 27 15.16 -2.02 4.61
N ARG A 28 15.32 -0.72 4.80
CA ARG A 28 15.16 0.29 3.72
C ARG A 28 16.20 0.19 2.62
N GLU A 29 17.39 -0.33 2.92
CA GLU A 29 18.46 -0.49 1.92
C GLU A 29 18.10 -1.58 0.91
N ASN A 30 17.45 -2.66 1.38
CA ASN A 30 16.95 -3.74 0.55
C ASN A 30 15.59 -3.43 -0.10
N HIS A 31 14.86 -2.42 0.43
CA HIS A 31 13.52 -2.04 -0.04
C HIS A 31 13.43 -0.53 -0.35
N PRO A 32 14.36 0.06 -1.11
CA PRO A 32 14.43 1.51 -1.29
C PRO A 32 13.19 2.10 -1.95
N LEU A 33 12.52 1.35 -2.81
CA LEU A 33 11.31 1.79 -3.50
C LEU A 33 10.08 1.88 -2.59
N MET A 34 10.12 1.30 -1.37
CA MET A 34 9.03 1.35 -0.40
C MET A 34 9.10 2.57 0.53
N VAL A 35 10.26 3.19 0.67
CA VAL A 35 10.52 4.27 1.63
C VAL A 35 9.58 5.44 1.43
N GLU A 36 9.48 5.97 0.23
CA GLU A 36 8.62 7.12 -0.07
C GLU A 36 7.14 6.77 0.01
N PRO A 37 6.63 5.68 -0.59
CA PRO A 37 5.23 5.26 -0.46
C PRO A 37 4.78 5.04 0.98
N ILE A 38 5.58 4.36 1.79
CA ILE A 38 5.28 4.15 3.22
C ILE A 38 5.20 5.51 3.93
N THR A 39 6.20 6.37 3.74
CA THR A 39 6.26 7.67 4.39
C THR A 39 5.08 8.56 3.98
N ALA A 40 4.77 8.64 2.69
CA ALA A 40 3.68 9.45 2.18
C ALA A 40 2.32 8.95 2.69
N ALA A 41 2.03 7.64 2.56
CA ALA A 41 0.74 7.07 2.94
C ALA A 41 0.53 7.00 4.47
N ALA A 42 1.59 6.89 5.25
CA ALA A 42 1.50 6.95 6.70
C ALA A 42 1.15 8.36 7.20
N LYS A 43 1.71 9.40 6.57
CA LYS A 43 1.61 10.79 7.03
C LYS A 43 0.44 11.56 6.42
N ILE A 44 -0.10 11.13 5.28
CA ILE A 44 -1.19 11.86 4.61
C ILE A 44 -2.44 11.95 5.48
N ARG A 45 -3.06 13.11 5.48
CA ARG A 45 -4.33 13.39 6.15
C ARG A 45 -5.29 14.01 5.15
N GLY A 46 -6.51 13.49 5.04
CA GLY A 46 -7.50 13.92 4.06
C GLY A 46 -7.02 13.75 2.62
N GLY A 47 -6.38 12.60 2.31
CA GLY A 47 -5.78 12.40 0.99
C GLY A 47 -5.58 10.94 0.59
N THR A 48 -5.23 10.77 -0.67
CA THR A 48 -4.97 9.48 -1.31
C THR A 48 -3.54 9.41 -1.81
N VAL A 49 -2.88 8.29 -1.60
CA VAL A 49 -1.59 7.94 -2.20
C VAL A 49 -1.79 6.76 -3.14
N GLY A 50 -1.56 6.96 -4.42
CA GLY A 50 -1.51 5.89 -5.43
C GLY A 50 -0.09 5.37 -5.60
N LEU A 51 0.06 4.07 -5.77
CA LEU A 51 1.32 3.38 -6.07
C LEU A 51 1.11 2.47 -7.27
N ILE A 52 1.60 2.90 -8.42
CA ILE A 52 1.51 2.12 -9.66
C ILE A 52 2.85 1.43 -9.90
N GLY A 53 2.84 0.13 -10.03
CA GLY A 53 4.03 -0.67 -10.25
C GLY A 53 3.72 -2.01 -10.91
N SER A 54 4.75 -2.72 -11.37
CA SER A 54 4.61 -4.05 -11.97
C SER A 54 4.03 -5.08 -11.02
N VAL A 55 3.59 -6.20 -11.57
CA VAL A 55 3.16 -7.38 -10.79
C VAL A 55 4.32 -7.89 -9.93
N GLN A 56 4.01 -8.46 -8.76
CA GLN A 56 4.98 -8.97 -7.77
C GLN A 56 6.01 -7.92 -7.30
N HIS A 57 5.62 -6.66 -7.34
CA HIS A 57 6.40 -5.56 -6.81
C HIS A 57 5.88 -5.17 -5.42
N ILE A 58 6.57 -4.29 -4.77
CA ILE A 58 6.37 -3.79 -3.40
C ILE A 58 4.94 -3.41 -2.95
N LYS A 59 3.94 -3.41 -3.84
CA LYS A 59 2.61 -2.82 -3.64
C LYS A 59 1.83 -3.38 -2.44
N THR A 60 1.58 -4.68 -2.49
CA THR A 60 0.80 -5.39 -1.46
C THR A 60 1.54 -5.37 -0.12
N LEU A 61 2.86 -5.58 -0.13
CA LEU A 61 3.68 -5.48 1.08
C LEU A 61 3.60 -4.08 1.70
N THR A 62 3.66 -3.02 0.89
CA THR A 62 3.49 -1.64 1.39
C THR A 62 2.14 -1.46 2.09
N ALA A 63 1.05 -2.00 1.53
CA ALA A 63 -0.27 -1.96 2.16
C ALA A 63 -0.28 -2.69 3.51
N GLN A 64 0.35 -3.88 3.59
CA GLN A 64 0.47 -4.63 4.84
C GLN A 64 1.21 -3.84 5.92
N LEU A 65 2.39 -3.32 5.59
CA LEU A 65 3.21 -2.53 6.53
C LEU A 65 2.49 -1.28 7.03
N LEU A 66 1.75 -0.60 6.15
CA LEU A 66 0.92 0.55 6.53
C LEU A 66 -0.18 0.18 7.52
N HIS A 67 -0.86 -0.96 7.32
CA HIS A 67 -1.87 -1.44 8.27
C HIS A 67 -1.26 -1.75 9.64
N LEU A 68 -0.11 -2.43 9.69
CA LEU A 68 0.56 -2.76 10.94
C LEU A 68 1.10 -1.51 11.64
N TYR A 69 1.75 -0.61 10.90
CA TYR A 69 2.21 0.67 11.45
C TYR A 69 1.06 1.47 12.06
N LYS A 70 -0.04 1.66 11.31
CA LYS A 70 -1.20 2.40 11.82
C LYS A 70 -1.88 1.69 13.00
N ALA A 71 -1.93 0.35 12.99
CA ALA A 71 -2.44 -0.41 14.12
C ALA A 71 -1.64 -0.17 15.40
N ALA A 72 -0.31 -0.10 15.31
CA ALA A 72 0.57 0.07 16.45
C ALA A 72 0.68 1.53 16.93
N THR A 73 0.66 2.50 16.00
CA THR A 73 0.98 3.90 16.32
C THR A 73 -0.23 4.83 16.38
N ALA A 74 -1.26 4.55 15.59
CA ALA A 74 -2.48 5.36 15.48
C ALA A 74 -3.71 4.48 15.24
N PRO A 75 -4.08 3.59 16.19
CA PRO A 75 -5.16 2.63 16.01
C PRO A 75 -6.43 3.30 15.50
N CYS A 76 -7.02 2.73 14.47
CA CYS A 76 -8.20 3.29 13.83
C CYS A 76 -9.07 2.20 13.16
N ARG A 77 -10.21 2.60 12.64
CA ARG A 77 -11.03 1.74 11.80
C ARG A 77 -10.42 1.63 10.42
N ALA A 78 -9.74 0.53 10.15
CA ALA A 78 -9.04 0.28 8.90
C ALA A 78 -9.65 -0.87 8.09
N ALA A 79 -9.50 -0.83 6.77
CA ALA A 79 -9.84 -1.94 5.90
C ALA A 79 -8.86 -2.06 4.75
N HIS A 80 -8.55 -3.31 4.39
CA HIS A 80 -7.90 -3.68 3.16
C HIS A 80 -8.92 -4.32 2.22
N TYR A 81 -8.97 -3.85 0.99
CA TYR A 81 -9.83 -4.38 -0.06
C TYR A 81 -8.99 -5.05 -1.12
N ASP A 82 -9.48 -6.18 -1.59
CA ASP A 82 -9.06 -6.83 -2.82
C ASP A 82 -10.30 -7.13 -3.68
N LEU A 83 -10.11 -7.47 -4.93
CA LEU A 83 -11.18 -7.62 -5.90
C LEU A 83 -12.19 -8.68 -5.45
N THR A 84 -11.74 -9.90 -5.12
CA THR A 84 -12.60 -11.04 -4.85
C THR A 84 -12.51 -11.54 -3.40
N LYS A 85 -13.45 -12.39 -3.02
CA LYS A 85 -13.44 -13.02 -1.70
C LYS A 85 -12.31 -14.06 -1.58
N GLU A 86 -12.02 -14.73 -2.68
CA GLU A 86 -10.96 -15.73 -2.78
C GLU A 86 -9.59 -15.05 -2.62
N ALA A 87 -9.32 -13.95 -3.34
CA ALA A 87 -8.09 -13.18 -3.22
C ALA A 87 -7.88 -12.65 -1.78
N ILE A 88 -8.92 -12.14 -1.15
CA ILE A 88 -8.87 -11.73 0.26
C ILE A 88 -8.61 -12.89 1.21
N ALA A 89 -9.13 -14.08 0.91
CA ALA A 89 -8.89 -15.25 1.74
C ALA A 89 -7.43 -15.72 1.66
N GLU A 90 -6.87 -15.75 0.46
CA GLU A 90 -5.46 -16.05 0.20
C GLU A 90 -4.54 -15.00 0.83
N PHE A 91 -4.84 -13.71 0.61
CA PHE A 91 -4.10 -12.62 1.25
C PHE A 91 -4.10 -12.76 2.78
N SER A 92 -5.23 -13.12 3.39
CA SER A 92 -5.34 -13.31 4.84
C SER A 92 -4.46 -14.47 5.33
N ASP A 93 -4.58 -15.64 4.69
CA ASP A 93 -3.94 -16.87 5.17
C ASP A 93 -2.43 -16.87 4.91
N ASP A 94 -2.05 -16.46 3.70
CA ASP A 94 -0.67 -16.66 3.23
C ASP A 94 0.23 -15.46 3.54
N LYS A 95 -0.35 -14.26 3.72
CA LYS A 95 0.44 -13.03 3.82
C LYS A 95 0.17 -12.22 5.09
N PHE A 96 -1.09 -11.88 5.36
CA PHE A 96 -1.38 -10.87 6.37
C PHE A 96 -1.42 -11.43 7.79
N THR A 97 -2.04 -12.60 8.00
CA THR A 97 -2.12 -13.24 9.32
C THR A 97 -0.73 -13.64 9.81
N PRO A 98 0.12 -14.32 9.01
CA PRO A 98 1.48 -14.62 9.42
C PRO A 98 2.31 -13.38 9.77
N LEU A 99 2.17 -12.30 8.99
CA LEU A 99 2.88 -11.05 9.26
C LEU A 99 2.43 -10.39 10.56
N ILE A 100 1.11 -10.40 10.87
CA ILE A 100 0.61 -9.96 12.18
C ILE A 100 1.23 -10.79 13.30
N ASP A 101 1.22 -12.12 13.17
CA ASP A 101 1.69 -13.04 14.20
C ASP A 101 3.19 -12.86 14.48
N ASN A 102 3.95 -12.52 13.47
CA ASN A 102 5.39 -12.22 13.58
C ASN A 102 5.70 -10.78 14.00
N THR A 103 4.68 -9.93 14.23
CA THR A 103 4.87 -8.53 14.61
C THR A 103 4.44 -8.29 16.06
N ASP A 104 5.34 -8.45 17.01
CA ASP A 104 5.10 -8.30 18.45
C ASP A 104 4.44 -6.97 18.83
N ALA A 105 4.81 -5.88 18.16
CA ALA A 105 4.24 -4.56 18.40
C ALA A 105 2.72 -4.50 18.12
N VAL A 106 2.20 -5.38 17.25
CA VAL A 106 0.78 -5.49 16.92
C VAL A 106 0.10 -6.60 17.73
N THR A 107 0.72 -7.77 17.88
CA THR A 107 0.14 -8.89 18.63
C THR A 107 -0.17 -8.53 20.07
N ARG A 108 0.69 -7.76 20.74
CA ARG A 108 0.47 -7.24 22.11
C ARG A 108 -0.75 -6.33 22.23
N LEU A 109 -1.24 -5.77 21.12
CA LEU A 109 -2.43 -4.93 21.11
C LEU A 109 -3.72 -5.73 20.92
N ILE A 110 -3.62 -7.03 20.62
CA ILE A 110 -4.77 -7.91 20.41
C ILE A 110 -5.02 -8.68 21.71
N PRO A 111 -5.94 -8.23 22.57
CA PRO A 111 -6.20 -8.90 23.85
C PRO A 111 -6.77 -10.30 23.62
N GLU A 112 -6.41 -11.23 24.46
CA GLU A 112 -6.97 -12.60 24.47
C GLU A 112 -8.48 -12.62 24.72
N GLN A 113 -8.97 -11.65 25.47
CA GLN A 113 -10.39 -11.52 25.82
C GLN A 113 -10.95 -10.15 25.43
N GLY A 114 -12.20 -10.13 24.98
CA GLY A 114 -12.94 -8.90 24.69
C GLY A 114 -12.78 -8.38 23.26
N TYR A 115 -11.82 -8.88 22.50
CA TYR A 115 -11.64 -8.51 21.09
C TYR A 115 -11.71 -9.75 20.19
N ARG A 116 -12.36 -9.58 19.05
CA ARG A 116 -12.50 -10.67 18.09
C ARG A 116 -11.31 -10.68 17.14
N ARG A 117 -10.64 -11.83 17.03
CA ARG A 117 -9.74 -12.16 15.95
C ARG A 117 -10.32 -13.27 15.09
N GLY A 118 -10.31 -13.09 13.80
CA GLY A 118 -10.76 -14.08 12.82
C GLY A 118 -10.14 -13.81 11.47
N LYS A 119 -10.30 -14.73 10.53
CA LYS A 119 -9.69 -14.68 9.18
C LYS A 119 -9.79 -13.30 8.51
N PHE A 120 -10.92 -12.62 8.62
CA PHE A 120 -11.17 -11.33 7.94
C PHE A 120 -11.33 -10.14 8.88
N TYR A 121 -10.97 -10.31 10.14
CA TYR A 121 -11.15 -9.27 11.14
C TYR A 121 -10.15 -9.40 12.27
N THR A 122 -9.43 -8.32 12.53
CA THR A 122 -8.54 -8.19 13.70
C THR A 122 -8.97 -6.97 14.49
N GLY A 123 -9.56 -7.20 15.66
CA GLY A 123 -9.98 -6.16 16.60
C GLY A 123 -8.85 -5.81 17.56
N MET A 124 -8.75 -4.54 17.91
CA MET A 124 -7.77 -4.02 18.86
C MET A 124 -8.36 -2.82 19.61
N PRO A 125 -7.74 -2.37 20.73
CA PRO A 125 -8.18 -1.14 21.40
C PRO A 125 -8.21 0.03 20.40
N TYR A 126 -9.33 0.74 20.40
CA TYR A 126 -9.57 1.94 19.58
C TYR A 126 -9.64 1.71 18.05
N GLY A 127 -9.62 0.46 17.57
CA GLY A 127 -9.67 0.22 16.14
C GLY A 127 -9.88 -1.24 15.75
N PHE A 128 -9.80 -1.45 14.46
CA PHE A 128 -9.81 -2.78 13.86
C PHE A 128 -9.20 -2.72 12.46
N ILE A 129 -8.77 -3.88 11.97
CA ILE A 129 -8.47 -4.10 10.55
C ILE A 129 -9.48 -5.10 10.01
N ARG A 130 -10.10 -4.78 8.87
CA ARG A 130 -10.98 -5.66 8.12
C ARG A 130 -10.37 -5.99 6.77
N LEU A 131 -10.51 -7.24 6.37
CA LEU A 131 -10.16 -7.72 5.03
C LEU A 131 -11.45 -7.93 4.26
N LEU A 132 -11.64 -7.23 3.15
CA LEU A 132 -12.92 -7.07 2.48
C LEU A 132 -12.79 -7.27 0.97
N SER A 133 -13.73 -8.03 0.37
CA SER A 133 -13.84 -8.06 -1.09
C SER A 133 -14.57 -6.81 -1.59
N ALA A 134 -13.96 -6.12 -2.55
CA ALA A 134 -14.54 -4.95 -3.19
C ALA A 134 -15.75 -5.30 -4.08
N ARG A 135 -15.80 -6.51 -4.62
CA ARG A 135 -16.93 -6.97 -5.43
C ARG A 135 -18.26 -7.05 -4.66
N ILE A 136 -18.19 -7.17 -3.33
CA ILE A 136 -19.39 -7.23 -2.47
C ILE A 136 -19.87 -5.81 -2.15
N LEU A 137 -21.03 -5.42 -2.68
CA LEU A 137 -21.61 -4.08 -2.49
C LEU A 137 -21.72 -3.67 -1.00
N ALA A 138 -22.17 -4.58 -0.14
CA ALA A 138 -22.27 -4.30 1.29
C ALA A 138 -20.93 -3.94 1.94
N ASN A 139 -19.80 -4.42 1.41
CA ASN A 139 -18.50 -4.06 1.92
C ASN A 139 -18.13 -2.61 1.58
N ARG A 140 -18.54 -2.13 0.40
CA ARG A 140 -18.30 -0.75 -0.02
C ARG A 140 -19.23 0.25 0.69
N ASN A 141 -20.44 -0.17 1.12
CA ASN A 141 -21.50 0.77 1.53
C ASN A 141 -21.81 0.80 3.02
N SER A 142 -21.32 -0.12 3.85
CA SER A 142 -21.85 -0.32 5.20
C SER A 142 -20.91 -0.01 6.36
N LYS A 143 -19.72 0.55 6.12
CA LYS A 143 -18.71 0.69 7.17
C LYS A 143 -18.11 2.09 7.21
N THR A 144 -17.93 2.65 8.40
CA THR A 144 -17.16 3.87 8.60
C THR A 144 -15.70 3.52 8.78
N LEU A 145 -14.82 4.05 7.94
CA LEU A 145 -13.40 3.73 7.89
C LEU A 145 -12.56 5.00 7.93
N LYS A 146 -11.41 4.96 8.58
CA LYS A 146 -10.45 6.07 8.63
C LYS A 146 -9.25 5.83 7.71
N PHE A 147 -8.74 4.60 7.67
CA PHE A 147 -7.69 4.19 6.74
C PHE A 147 -8.18 3.06 5.84
N VAL A 148 -7.90 3.17 4.56
CA VAL A 148 -8.26 2.16 3.57
C VAL A 148 -7.08 1.90 2.65
N SER A 149 -6.84 0.63 2.33
CA SER A 149 -6.06 0.24 1.15
C SER A 149 -6.93 -0.59 0.20
N MET A 150 -6.79 -0.36 -1.10
CA MET A 150 -7.53 -1.08 -2.14
C MET A 150 -6.53 -1.63 -3.15
N ASP A 151 -6.17 -2.92 -3.01
CA ASP A 151 -5.18 -3.56 -3.86
C ASP A 151 -5.74 -3.91 -5.23
N GLU A 152 -4.87 -3.95 -6.23
CA GLU A 152 -5.20 -4.16 -7.65
C GLU A 152 -6.36 -3.27 -8.14
N SER A 153 -6.30 -1.98 -7.76
CA SER A 153 -7.37 -1.00 -8.02
C SER A 153 -7.71 -0.85 -9.51
N TRP A 154 -6.78 -1.18 -10.40
CA TRP A 154 -7.02 -1.19 -11.84
C TRP A 154 -8.11 -2.19 -12.26
N ALA A 155 -8.27 -3.28 -11.52
CA ALA A 155 -9.25 -4.33 -11.82
C ALA A 155 -10.68 -3.96 -11.39
N TYR A 156 -10.88 -2.78 -10.80
CA TYR A 156 -12.18 -2.29 -10.36
C TYR A 156 -12.95 -1.55 -11.45
N GLU A 157 -12.41 -1.46 -12.65
CA GLU A 157 -13.01 -0.73 -13.78
C GLU A 157 -14.43 -1.18 -14.15
N ASP A 158 -14.72 -2.48 -14.02
CA ASP A 158 -16.07 -3.02 -14.24
C ASP A 158 -17.08 -2.60 -13.17
N GLY A 159 -16.60 -2.01 -12.08
CA GLY A 159 -17.41 -1.52 -10.96
C GLY A 159 -17.28 -0.01 -10.87
N GLU A 160 -17.95 0.73 -11.76
CA GLU A 160 -17.93 2.18 -11.79
C GLU A 160 -18.02 2.82 -10.41
N GLY A 161 -17.02 3.64 -10.07
CA GLY A 161 -16.99 4.40 -8.82
C GLY A 161 -16.75 3.56 -7.54
N TRP A 162 -16.15 2.38 -7.62
CA TRP A 162 -15.87 1.59 -6.41
C TRP A 162 -14.91 2.28 -5.46
N ILE A 163 -13.88 2.95 -5.99
CA ILE A 163 -12.95 3.73 -5.18
C ILE A 163 -13.69 4.87 -4.49
N GLU A 164 -14.55 5.58 -5.22
CA GLU A 164 -15.38 6.65 -4.68
C GLU A 164 -16.36 6.14 -3.63
N GLN A 165 -17.06 5.03 -3.87
CA GLN A 165 -17.96 4.40 -2.89
C GLN A 165 -17.24 4.05 -1.58
N VAL A 166 -16.02 3.55 -1.65
CA VAL A 166 -15.22 3.26 -0.46
C VAL A 166 -14.72 4.55 0.19
N HIS A 167 -14.34 5.56 -0.60
CA HIS A 167 -13.99 6.89 -0.10
C HIS A 167 -15.14 7.53 0.70
N ASP A 168 -16.36 7.37 0.28
CA ASP A 168 -17.53 7.87 1.02
C ASP A 168 -17.64 7.30 2.44
N ARG A 169 -17.05 6.12 2.70
CA ARG A 169 -16.98 5.54 4.05
C ARG A 169 -16.06 6.31 4.98
N GLN A 170 -15.26 7.21 4.43
CA GLN A 170 -14.32 8.05 5.17
C GLN A 170 -14.90 9.44 5.51
N ALA A 171 -16.13 9.74 5.08
CA ALA A 171 -16.81 11.02 5.30
C ALA A 171 -16.94 11.43 6.79
N SER A 172 -16.98 10.44 7.71
CA SER A 172 -16.98 10.71 9.16
C SER A 172 -15.62 11.19 9.70
N TYR A 173 -14.58 11.22 8.87
CA TYR A 173 -13.22 11.65 9.22
C TYR A 173 -12.73 12.75 8.26
N PRO A 174 -13.40 13.91 8.14
CA PRO A 174 -13.23 14.85 7.03
C PRO A 174 -11.80 15.37 6.84
N TRP A 175 -10.98 15.38 7.90
CA TRP A 175 -9.62 15.92 7.85
C TRP A 175 -8.53 14.90 8.22
N SER A 176 -8.91 13.68 8.58
CA SER A 176 -7.97 12.68 9.11
C SER A 176 -8.06 11.30 8.44
N TRP A 177 -8.88 11.17 7.41
CA TRP A 177 -8.91 9.95 6.59
C TRP A 177 -7.65 9.81 5.74
N SER A 178 -7.34 8.60 5.32
CA SER A 178 -6.31 8.34 4.31
C SER A 178 -6.63 7.09 3.51
N MET A 179 -6.25 7.12 2.23
CA MET A 179 -6.42 6.00 1.32
C MET A 179 -5.09 5.68 0.63
N PHE A 180 -4.82 4.39 0.44
CA PHE A 180 -3.69 3.88 -0.30
C PHE A 180 -4.18 2.99 -1.43
N LEU A 181 -3.78 3.29 -2.66
CA LEU A 181 -4.22 2.60 -3.88
C LEU A 181 -3.03 1.92 -4.55
N PRO A 182 -2.64 0.70 -4.16
CA PRO A 182 -1.68 -0.09 -4.90
C PRO A 182 -2.32 -0.66 -6.18
N SER A 183 -1.61 -0.58 -7.31
CA SER A 183 -2.12 -1.02 -8.60
C SER A 183 -1.01 -1.51 -9.53
N SER A 184 -1.32 -2.48 -10.38
CA SER A 184 -0.37 -3.02 -11.37
C SER A 184 -0.41 -2.29 -12.70
N GLY A 185 -1.46 -1.58 -13.00
CA GLY A 185 -1.64 -0.93 -14.30
C GLY A 185 -2.83 0.00 -14.31
N GLN A 186 -3.03 0.63 -15.45
CA GLN A 186 -4.18 1.50 -15.70
C GLN A 186 -4.50 1.52 -17.21
N THR A 187 -5.78 1.71 -17.52
CA THR A 187 -6.26 1.93 -18.87
C THR A 187 -6.51 3.43 -19.04
N GLU A 188 -6.20 3.98 -20.22
CA GLU A 188 -6.47 5.39 -20.51
C GLU A 188 -7.96 5.70 -20.33
N GLY A 189 -8.26 6.78 -19.60
CA GLY A 189 -9.62 7.19 -19.27
C GLY A 189 -10.24 6.48 -18.07
N SER A 190 -9.57 5.51 -17.45
CA SER A 190 -10.01 4.87 -16.22
C SER A 190 -10.01 5.81 -15.03
N GLU A 191 -10.68 5.41 -13.93
CA GLU A 191 -10.69 6.18 -12.68
C GLU A 191 -9.25 6.43 -12.17
N LEU A 192 -8.39 5.41 -12.23
CA LEU A 192 -6.98 5.52 -11.84
C LEU A 192 -6.18 6.46 -12.76
N ASP A 193 -6.41 6.43 -14.07
CA ASP A 193 -5.76 7.35 -15.01
C ASP A 193 -6.14 8.80 -14.73
N VAL A 194 -7.42 9.06 -14.44
CA VAL A 194 -7.89 10.39 -14.04
C VAL A 194 -7.24 10.83 -12.74
N MET A 195 -7.11 9.93 -11.75
CA MET A 195 -6.44 10.21 -10.48
C MET A 195 -4.94 10.45 -10.69
N TRP A 196 -4.28 9.66 -11.52
CA TRP A 196 -2.87 9.83 -11.87
C TRP A 196 -2.62 11.22 -12.50
N LYS A 197 -3.41 11.61 -13.49
CA LYS A 197 -3.29 12.91 -14.17
C LYS A 197 -3.45 14.10 -13.20
N LYS A 198 -4.20 13.92 -12.11
CA LYS A 198 -4.41 14.93 -11.05
C LYS A 198 -3.41 14.85 -9.89
N SER A 199 -2.55 13.82 -9.88
CA SER A 199 -1.59 13.57 -8.81
C SER A 199 -0.26 14.31 -9.00
N THR A 200 0.67 14.08 -8.09
CA THR A 200 2.05 14.60 -8.20
C THR A 200 2.88 13.93 -9.30
N GLN A 201 2.41 12.83 -9.88
CA GLN A 201 3.04 12.07 -10.96
C GLN A 201 4.52 11.76 -10.70
N LYS A 202 4.87 11.41 -9.47
CA LYS A 202 6.24 11.07 -9.10
C LYS A 202 6.66 9.75 -9.72
N VAL A 203 7.88 9.70 -10.23
CA VAL A 203 8.49 8.52 -10.82
C VAL A 203 9.78 8.22 -10.07
N TRP A 204 10.04 6.93 -9.81
CA TRP A 204 11.31 6.54 -9.22
C TRP A 204 12.46 6.78 -10.18
N HIS A 205 13.59 7.25 -9.61
CA HIS A 205 14.84 7.37 -10.30
C HIS A 205 15.90 6.58 -9.55
N ILE A 206 16.80 5.97 -10.30
CA ILE A 206 17.97 5.30 -9.76
C ILE A 206 19.21 6.04 -10.23
N LYS A 207 20.25 6.03 -9.39
CA LYS A 207 21.54 6.58 -9.76
C LYS A 207 22.24 5.62 -10.71
N CYS A 208 22.70 6.13 -11.86
CA CYS A 208 23.49 5.34 -12.80
C CYS A 208 24.89 5.11 -12.22
N ASP A 209 25.31 3.85 -12.12
CA ASP A 209 26.63 3.50 -11.59
C ASP A 209 27.77 3.96 -12.52
N CYS A 210 27.48 4.12 -13.81
CA CYS A 210 28.47 4.54 -14.81
C CYS A 210 28.75 6.05 -14.80
N CYS A 211 27.70 6.88 -14.82
CA CYS A 211 27.84 8.34 -14.95
C CYS A 211 27.35 9.13 -13.74
N GLY A 212 26.72 8.47 -12.75
CA GLY A 212 26.17 9.09 -11.56
C GLY A 212 24.88 9.89 -11.76
N GLU A 213 24.36 9.96 -12.98
CA GLU A 213 23.10 10.65 -13.27
C GLU A 213 21.88 9.87 -12.70
N MET A 214 20.85 10.62 -12.31
CA MET A 214 19.56 10.05 -11.90
C MET A 214 18.73 9.73 -13.14
N ILE A 215 18.47 8.45 -13.37
CA ILE A 215 17.68 7.96 -14.51
C ILE A 215 16.34 7.39 -14.04
N PRO A 216 15.23 7.57 -14.81
CA PRO A 216 13.95 6.98 -14.45
C PRO A 216 14.04 5.46 -14.34
N TYR A 217 13.44 4.90 -13.26
CA TYR A 217 13.35 3.45 -13.09
C TYR A 217 12.20 2.91 -13.95
N VAL A 218 12.46 2.79 -15.24
CA VAL A 218 11.50 2.28 -16.24
C VAL A 218 12.16 1.19 -17.07
N TRP A 219 11.36 0.22 -17.51
CA TRP A 219 11.86 -0.92 -18.28
C TRP A 219 12.41 -0.47 -19.64
N SER A 220 11.65 0.35 -20.33
CA SER A 220 12.07 0.97 -21.58
C SER A 220 11.45 2.36 -21.70
N LEU A 221 12.15 3.26 -22.36
CA LEU A 221 11.62 4.55 -22.79
C LEU A 221 11.29 4.43 -24.28
N GLU A 222 10.02 4.43 -24.65
CA GLU A 222 9.62 4.54 -26.06
C GLU A 222 9.76 6.00 -26.49
N THR A 223 10.50 6.23 -27.55
CA THR A 223 10.53 7.54 -28.22
C THR A 223 9.63 7.51 -29.45
N LYS A 224 8.88 8.59 -29.67
CA LYS A 224 8.00 8.75 -30.84
C LYS A 224 8.75 8.71 -32.15
N ASP A 225 10.07 8.86 -32.15
CA ASP A 225 10.94 9.03 -33.33
C ASP A 225 11.83 7.82 -33.62
N GLY A 226 11.60 6.68 -32.95
CA GLY A 226 12.40 5.47 -33.16
C GLY A 226 13.87 5.57 -32.73
N GLN A 227 14.26 6.67 -32.09
CA GLN A 227 15.60 6.79 -31.48
C GLN A 227 15.62 6.01 -30.16
N VAL A 228 16.70 5.28 -29.95
CA VAL A 228 16.89 4.55 -28.68
C VAL A 228 17.05 5.56 -27.54
N PRO A 229 16.11 5.60 -26.58
CA PRO A 229 16.19 6.58 -25.51
C PRO A 229 17.45 6.37 -24.67
N ARG A 230 18.03 7.45 -24.18
CA ARG A 230 19.03 7.40 -23.13
C ARG A 230 18.31 7.13 -21.81
N GLY A 231 18.58 5.98 -21.19
CA GLY A 231 17.97 5.58 -19.91
C GLY A 231 17.10 4.33 -20.04
N GLY A 232 16.57 3.87 -18.91
CA GLY A 232 15.86 2.61 -18.78
C GLY A 232 16.78 1.41 -18.62
N MET A 233 16.20 0.27 -18.19
CA MET A 233 16.93 -0.99 -18.10
C MET A 233 17.16 -1.57 -19.48
N ARG A 234 18.40 -1.97 -19.78
CA ARG A 234 18.76 -2.62 -21.05
C ARG A 234 19.20 -4.05 -20.78
N TRP A 235 18.84 -4.91 -21.67
CA TRP A 235 19.25 -6.30 -21.68
C TRP A 235 20.27 -6.50 -22.80
N GLY A 236 21.47 -6.92 -22.45
CA GLY A 236 22.53 -7.26 -23.42
C GLY A 236 23.20 -8.58 -23.05
N LYS A 237 23.78 -9.28 -24.02
CA LYS A 237 24.72 -10.36 -23.74
C LYS A 237 25.99 -9.73 -23.17
N SER A 238 26.65 -10.44 -22.23
CA SER A 238 27.84 -9.96 -21.49
C SER A 238 29.03 -9.54 -22.39
N ASP A 239 28.99 -9.84 -23.66
CA ASP A 239 30.07 -9.56 -24.62
C ASP A 239 29.84 -8.28 -25.45
N GLU A 240 28.74 -7.53 -25.17
CA GLU A 240 28.34 -6.32 -25.92
C GLU A 240 28.21 -5.05 -25.06
N ILE A 241 28.79 -5.07 -23.84
CA ILE A 241 28.82 -3.92 -22.92
C ILE A 241 30.20 -3.29 -22.91
#